data_b2a5aa50613345249d886231413f92c6
#
_entry.id   b2a5aa50613345249d886231413f92c6
#
_cell.length_a   1.000
_cell.length_b   1.000
_cell.length_c   1.000
_cell.angle_alpha   90.00
_cell.angle_beta   90.00
_cell.angle_gamma   90.00
#
_symmetry.space_group_name_H-M   'P 1'
#
loop_
_entity.id
_entity.type
_entity.pdbx_description
1 polymer ?
#
loop_
_entity_poly.entity_id
_entity_poly.type
_entity_poly.pdbx_seq_one_letter_code
_entity_poly.pdbx_strand_id
1 'polypeptide(L)'
;MLTILHTGDFHLGKIFYEYSLIEDQAFMLTSLIAELEKCRYDALVISGDIYDRAVPPSEAVQLFSGFLSEIHALFPELPVCIISGNHDSAARLGFGAELLRNENIHICTEEENCTQPVILKNASGKAEAALYLLPFLRSGSLTSEDGTVLRSQQDLAQEAVRRIKAAHENLQKSDEAYKNLAPLLSCHVFTTGVRDAGSERVFAGNAELIDSSLFDFFAYTAAGHIHKMQKIGERLYYSGSPLAYSFDEAGKEKCFLKVEFDGELSGAQSGQPALDARDALTVTALPVKSLRRVVKISGNFEELCRSGEYAQYANDYVECTYTDPVIAENAVVRLREKFPLLLSVKQNAFDAAQTERSANAEKKKRLLENESGLPLKEILQAFLADSGVTSEGDDADWQSAVDLFIKIDGEAKIDETA
;
A
#
# COMPACT_ATOMS: atom_id res chain seq x y z
N MET A 1 -18.08 7.42 -23.98
CA MET A 1 -17.80 7.25 -22.55
C MET A 1 -17.13 5.90 -22.37
N LEU A 2 -16.01 5.86 -21.69
CA LEU A 2 -15.24 4.67 -21.30
C LEU A 2 -15.41 4.45 -19.80
N THR A 3 -15.71 3.22 -19.39
CA THR A 3 -15.92 2.86 -17.98
C THR A 3 -14.93 1.79 -17.55
N ILE A 4 -14.11 2.07 -16.53
CA ILE A 4 -13.07 1.18 -16.03
C ILE A 4 -13.38 0.83 -14.56
N LEU A 5 -13.17 -0.43 -14.17
CA LEU A 5 -13.13 -0.84 -12.77
C LEU A 5 -11.66 -0.98 -12.34
N HIS A 6 -11.26 -0.19 -11.35
CA HIS A 6 -9.89 -0.16 -10.83
C HIS A 6 -9.86 -0.72 -9.41
N THR A 7 -8.94 -1.64 -9.16
CA THR A 7 -8.64 -2.27 -7.87
C THR A 7 -7.17 -2.71 -7.84
N GLY A 8 -6.70 -3.20 -6.69
CA GLY A 8 -5.34 -3.73 -6.52
C GLY A 8 -5.14 -4.25 -5.11
N ASP A 9 -3.92 -4.61 -4.76
CA ASP A 9 -3.48 -4.98 -3.41
C ASP A 9 -4.36 -6.12 -2.81
N PHE A 10 -4.52 -7.20 -3.59
CA PHE A 10 -5.35 -8.36 -3.18
C PHE A 10 -4.66 -9.20 -2.11
N HIS A 11 -3.34 -9.29 -2.14
CA HIS A 11 -2.54 -10.09 -1.21
C HIS A 11 -3.10 -11.49 -0.97
N LEU A 12 -3.47 -12.20 -2.06
CA LEU A 12 -4.04 -13.54 -1.96
C LEU A 12 -3.11 -14.49 -1.24
N GLY A 13 -3.67 -15.25 -0.29
CA GLY A 13 -2.93 -16.17 0.57
C GLY A 13 -2.33 -15.50 1.81
N LYS A 14 -2.76 -14.27 2.14
CA LYS A 14 -2.35 -13.59 3.37
C LYS A 14 -2.83 -14.33 4.60
N ILE A 15 -1.93 -14.42 5.57
CA ILE A 15 -2.22 -14.90 6.92
C ILE A 15 -2.28 -13.68 7.83
N PHE A 16 -3.43 -13.44 8.44
CA PHE A 16 -3.62 -12.36 9.39
C PHE A 16 -3.50 -12.91 10.82
N TYR A 17 -2.37 -12.63 11.47
CA TYR A 17 -1.90 -13.33 12.67
C TYR A 17 -1.76 -14.84 12.40
N GLU A 18 -2.68 -15.67 12.90
CA GLU A 18 -2.67 -17.13 12.71
C GLU A 18 -3.77 -17.61 11.74
N TYR A 19 -4.62 -16.70 11.23
CA TYR A 19 -5.76 -17.03 10.40
C TYR A 19 -5.52 -16.76 8.92
N SER A 20 -5.81 -17.78 8.10
CA SER A 20 -5.82 -17.62 6.65
C SER A 20 -7.01 -16.79 6.22
N LEU A 21 -6.77 -15.76 5.38
CA LEU A 21 -7.82 -14.91 4.82
C LEU A 21 -8.41 -15.44 3.51
N ILE A 22 -8.11 -16.69 3.12
CA ILE A 22 -8.50 -17.22 1.81
C ILE A 22 -10.01 -17.20 1.56
N GLU A 23 -10.82 -17.47 2.59
CA GLU A 23 -12.28 -17.40 2.49
C GLU A 23 -12.78 -15.96 2.31
N ASP A 24 -12.21 -15.00 3.06
CA ASP A 24 -12.54 -13.58 2.94
C ASP A 24 -12.14 -13.05 1.55
N GLN A 25 -11.01 -13.51 1.03
CA GLN A 25 -10.50 -13.18 -0.28
C GLN A 25 -11.37 -13.79 -1.40
N ALA A 26 -11.84 -15.01 -1.24
CA ALA A 26 -12.79 -15.64 -2.17
C ALA A 26 -14.11 -14.86 -2.21
N PHE A 27 -14.63 -14.45 -1.05
CA PHE A 27 -15.84 -13.62 -0.96
C PHE A 27 -15.65 -12.25 -1.63
N MET A 28 -14.49 -11.63 -1.45
CA MET A 28 -14.13 -10.35 -2.08
C MET A 28 -14.07 -10.49 -3.61
N LEU A 29 -13.44 -11.53 -4.16
CA LEU A 29 -13.40 -11.76 -5.60
C LEU A 29 -14.78 -12.04 -6.19
N THR A 30 -15.64 -12.79 -5.48
CA THR A 30 -17.05 -12.96 -5.86
C THR A 30 -17.79 -11.61 -5.88
N SER A 31 -17.50 -10.73 -4.91
CA SER A 31 -18.09 -9.38 -4.88
C SER A 31 -17.62 -8.52 -6.05
N LEU A 32 -16.38 -8.69 -6.50
CA LEU A 32 -15.82 -8.01 -7.68
C LEU A 32 -16.52 -8.48 -8.97
N ILE A 33 -16.76 -9.79 -9.12
CA ILE A 33 -17.53 -10.34 -10.25
C ILE A 33 -18.95 -9.79 -10.23
N ALA A 34 -19.62 -9.81 -9.08
CA ALA A 34 -20.96 -9.26 -8.93
C ALA A 34 -21.03 -7.74 -9.23
N GLU A 35 -19.93 -7.00 -9.05
CA GLU A 35 -19.86 -5.61 -9.47
C GLU A 35 -19.80 -5.49 -11.00
N LEU A 36 -18.99 -6.32 -11.66
CA LEU A 36 -18.89 -6.37 -13.12
C LEU A 36 -20.22 -6.71 -13.81
N GLU A 37 -21.10 -7.45 -13.15
CA GLU A 37 -22.45 -7.81 -13.65
C GLU A 37 -23.44 -6.63 -13.63
N LYS A 38 -23.23 -5.60 -12.78
CA LYS A 38 -24.18 -4.49 -12.61
C LYS A 38 -24.31 -3.57 -13.79
N CYS A 39 -23.21 -3.35 -14.50
CA CYS A 39 -23.16 -2.51 -15.69
C CYS A 39 -22.00 -2.93 -16.59
N ARG A 40 -21.99 -2.42 -17.83
CA ARG A 40 -20.87 -2.65 -18.73
C ARG A 40 -19.63 -1.89 -18.22
N TYR A 41 -18.54 -2.63 -18.12
CA TYR A 41 -17.19 -2.10 -17.99
C TYR A 41 -16.41 -2.34 -19.28
N ASP A 42 -15.53 -1.42 -19.64
CA ASP A 42 -14.69 -1.50 -20.84
C ASP A 42 -13.26 -1.97 -20.51
N ALA A 43 -12.91 -2.04 -19.22
CA ALA A 43 -11.72 -2.70 -18.69
C ALA A 43 -11.83 -2.97 -17.19
N LEU A 44 -11.17 -4.04 -16.72
CA LEU A 44 -10.82 -4.28 -15.30
C LEU A 44 -9.31 -4.05 -15.15
N VAL A 45 -8.91 -3.16 -14.24
CA VAL A 45 -7.51 -2.84 -13.94
C VAL A 45 -7.18 -3.29 -12.52
N ILE A 46 -6.17 -4.16 -12.39
CA ILE A 46 -5.67 -4.68 -11.12
C ILE A 46 -4.22 -4.22 -10.95
N SER A 47 -4.02 -3.23 -10.07
CA SER A 47 -2.78 -2.46 -9.96
C SER A 47 -1.74 -3.09 -9.02
N GLY A 48 -1.48 -4.40 -9.17
CA GLY A 48 -0.40 -5.12 -8.48
C GLY A 48 -0.78 -5.73 -7.14
N ASP A 49 0.20 -6.36 -6.51
CA ASP A 49 0.12 -7.13 -5.28
C ASP A 49 -1.03 -8.14 -5.29
N ILE A 50 -0.98 -9.00 -6.31
CA ILE A 50 -1.95 -10.08 -6.49
C ILE A 50 -1.81 -11.08 -5.36
N TYR A 51 -0.57 -11.48 -5.05
CA TYR A 51 -0.25 -12.43 -3.98
C TYR A 51 0.45 -11.73 -2.80
N ASP A 52 0.24 -12.25 -1.59
CA ASP A 52 0.87 -11.72 -0.37
C ASP A 52 2.40 -11.95 -0.34
N ARG A 53 2.92 -12.89 -1.13
CA ARG A 53 4.35 -13.21 -1.19
C ARG A 53 4.75 -13.80 -2.53
N ALA A 54 6.02 -13.66 -2.88
CA ALA A 54 6.60 -14.14 -4.13
C ALA A 54 6.45 -15.66 -4.37
N VAL A 55 6.28 -16.46 -3.30
CA VAL A 55 5.93 -17.88 -3.37
C VAL A 55 4.57 -18.06 -2.68
N PRO A 56 3.47 -17.85 -3.41
CA PRO A 56 2.12 -17.96 -2.86
C PRO A 56 1.76 -19.41 -2.53
N PRO A 57 0.89 -19.65 -1.55
CA PRO A 57 0.35 -20.99 -1.32
C PRO A 57 -0.52 -21.43 -2.51
N SER A 58 -0.59 -22.75 -2.71
CA SER A 58 -1.34 -23.32 -3.84
C SER A 58 -2.82 -22.91 -3.89
N GLU A 59 -3.43 -22.74 -2.73
CA GLU A 59 -4.83 -22.30 -2.57
C GLU A 59 -5.04 -20.89 -3.14
N ALA A 60 -4.10 -19.97 -2.91
CA ALA A 60 -4.15 -18.62 -3.47
C ALA A 60 -4.01 -18.63 -5.00
N VAL A 61 -3.12 -19.49 -5.53
CA VAL A 61 -2.94 -19.65 -6.97
C VAL A 61 -4.22 -20.22 -7.60
N GLN A 62 -4.81 -21.24 -7.00
CA GLN A 62 -6.07 -21.83 -7.46
C GLN A 62 -7.22 -20.83 -7.41
N LEU A 63 -7.31 -20.03 -6.33
CA LEU A 63 -8.32 -19.00 -6.18
C LEU A 63 -8.22 -17.95 -7.29
N PHE A 64 -7.02 -17.43 -7.56
CA PHE A 64 -6.82 -16.44 -8.61
C PHE A 64 -7.06 -17.01 -10.02
N SER A 65 -6.61 -18.24 -10.28
CA SER A 65 -6.86 -18.94 -11.53
C SER A 65 -8.37 -19.16 -11.77
N GLY A 66 -9.10 -19.56 -10.71
CA GLY A 66 -10.57 -19.71 -10.77
C GLY A 66 -11.26 -18.39 -11.08
N PHE A 67 -10.85 -17.31 -10.42
CA PHE A 67 -11.37 -15.96 -10.65
C PHE A 67 -11.16 -15.50 -12.11
N LEU A 68 -9.95 -15.65 -12.66
CA LEU A 68 -9.68 -15.28 -14.06
C LEU A 68 -10.51 -16.11 -15.04
N SER A 69 -10.66 -17.43 -14.78
CA SER A 69 -11.47 -18.32 -15.59
C SER A 69 -12.95 -17.94 -15.58
N GLU A 70 -13.48 -17.55 -14.41
CA GLU A 70 -14.86 -17.11 -14.25
C GLU A 70 -15.12 -15.78 -14.96
N ILE A 71 -14.21 -14.80 -14.81
CA ILE A 71 -14.31 -13.53 -15.54
C ILE A 71 -14.31 -13.76 -17.05
N HIS A 72 -13.37 -14.56 -17.57
CA HIS A 72 -13.30 -14.85 -18.99
C HIS A 72 -14.57 -15.52 -19.50
N ALA A 73 -15.15 -16.45 -18.73
CA ALA A 73 -16.39 -17.12 -19.09
C ALA A 73 -17.61 -16.19 -19.13
N LEU A 74 -17.70 -15.26 -18.15
CA LEU A 74 -18.83 -14.32 -18.05
C LEU A 74 -18.65 -13.08 -18.94
N PHE A 75 -17.43 -12.62 -19.13
CA PHE A 75 -17.10 -11.36 -19.82
C PHE A 75 -15.94 -11.55 -20.83
N PRO A 76 -16.09 -12.38 -21.89
CA PRO A 76 -14.98 -12.71 -22.79
C PRO A 76 -14.39 -11.52 -23.53
N GLU A 77 -15.18 -10.45 -23.71
CA GLU A 77 -14.72 -9.22 -24.37
C GLU A 77 -14.10 -8.18 -23.43
N LEU A 78 -14.10 -8.41 -22.10
CA LEU A 78 -13.58 -7.48 -21.12
C LEU A 78 -12.06 -7.59 -21.03
N PRO A 79 -11.29 -6.54 -21.38
CA PRO A 79 -9.87 -6.50 -21.09
C PRO A 79 -9.60 -6.51 -19.59
N VAL A 80 -8.89 -7.54 -19.10
CA VAL A 80 -8.40 -7.64 -17.73
C VAL A 80 -6.92 -7.30 -17.71
N CYS A 81 -6.57 -6.16 -17.14
CA CYS A 81 -5.23 -5.59 -17.16
C CYS A 81 -4.60 -5.71 -15.77
N ILE A 82 -3.52 -6.47 -15.68
CA ILE A 82 -2.87 -6.84 -14.42
C ILE A 82 -1.40 -6.47 -14.48
N ILE A 83 -0.87 -5.87 -13.42
CA ILE A 83 0.55 -5.66 -13.23
C ILE A 83 1.05 -6.42 -12.00
N SER A 84 2.35 -6.73 -11.91
CA SER A 84 2.94 -7.21 -10.66
C SER A 84 3.23 -6.06 -9.71
N GLY A 85 2.99 -6.29 -8.41
CA GLY A 85 3.44 -5.42 -7.34
C GLY A 85 4.79 -5.86 -6.75
N ASN A 86 5.17 -5.29 -5.59
CA ASN A 86 6.43 -5.61 -4.93
C ASN A 86 6.40 -6.97 -4.21
N HIS A 87 5.24 -7.45 -3.80
CA HIS A 87 5.05 -8.78 -3.20
C HIS A 87 5.06 -9.91 -4.24
N ASP A 88 4.71 -9.61 -5.49
CA ASP A 88 4.61 -10.60 -6.56
C ASP A 88 5.97 -11.04 -7.09
N SER A 89 6.05 -12.31 -7.50
CA SER A 89 7.12 -12.80 -8.37
C SER A 89 6.76 -12.57 -9.82
N ALA A 90 7.48 -11.71 -10.53
CA ALA A 90 7.28 -11.43 -11.96
C ALA A 90 7.21 -12.72 -12.78
N ALA A 91 8.17 -13.63 -12.60
CA ALA A 91 8.23 -14.88 -13.35
C ALA A 91 7.05 -15.83 -13.07
N ARG A 92 6.52 -15.84 -11.83
CA ARG A 92 5.38 -16.71 -11.49
C ARG A 92 4.06 -16.13 -11.94
N LEU A 93 3.84 -14.82 -11.71
CA LEU A 93 2.62 -14.14 -12.15
C LEU A 93 2.56 -14.04 -13.68
N GLY A 94 3.71 -13.83 -14.34
CA GLY A 94 3.83 -13.76 -15.80
C GLY A 94 3.76 -15.12 -16.51
N PHE A 95 3.67 -16.24 -15.76
CA PHE A 95 3.56 -17.55 -16.40
C PHE A 95 2.31 -17.66 -17.27
N GLY A 96 2.50 -17.90 -18.55
CA GLY A 96 1.40 -18.02 -19.52
C GLY A 96 0.79 -16.68 -19.99
N ALA A 97 1.35 -15.53 -19.59
CA ALA A 97 0.82 -14.20 -19.94
C ALA A 97 0.63 -13.98 -21.44
N GLU A 98 1.54 -14.49 -22.28
CA GLU A 98 1.42 -14.39 -23.75
C GLU A 98 0.21 -15.18 -24.29
N LEU A 99 -0.10 -16.34 -23.71
CA LEU A 99 -1.28 -17.13 -24.07
C LEU A 99 -2.56 -16.43 -23.64
N LEU A 100 -2.58 -15.92 -22.41
CA LEU A 100 -3.72 -15.23 -21.81
C LEU A 100 -4.06 -13.91 -22.53
N ARG A 101 -3.08 -13.27 -23.16
CA ARG A 101 -3.31 -12.05 -23.96
C ARG A 101 -4.30 -12.26 -25.09
N ASN A 102 -4.34 -13.45 -25.70
CA ASN A 102 -5.31 -13.79 -26.75
C ASN A 102 -6.75 -13.90 -26.23
N GLU A 103 -6.89 -14.05 -24.91
CA GLU A 103 -8.16 -14.15 -24.20
C GLU A 103 -8.50 -12.84 -23.44
N ASN A 104 -8.00 -11.71 -23.91
CA ASN A 104 -8.17 -10.37 -23.31
C ASN A 104 -7.65 -10.24 -21.87
N ILE A 105 -6.77 -11.13 -21.41
CA ILE A 105 -6.11 -11.04 -20.10
C ILE A 105 -4.67 -10.58 -20.32
N HIS A 106 -4.39 -9.33 -19.97
CA HIS A 106 -3.11 -8.66 -20.18
C HIS A 106 -2.34 -8.60 -18.86
N ILE A 107 -1.30 -9.42 -18.71
CA ILE A 107 -0.45 -9.45 -17.52
C ILE A 107 0.91 -8.87 -17.89
N CYS A 108 1.30 -7.76 -17.23
CA CYS A 108 2.60 -7.13 -17.40
C CYS A 108 3.40 -7.24 -16.10
N THR A 109 4.52 -7.96 -16.16
CA THR A 109 5.40 -8.20 -15.01
C THR A 109 6.83 -7.74 -15.24
N GLU A 110 7.15 -7.34 -16.48
CA GLU A 110 8.48 -6.88 -16.87
C GLU A 110 8.41 -5.41 -17.28
N GLU A 111 9.30 -4.60 -16.72
CA GLU A 111 9.35 -3.15 -16.90
C GLU A 111 9.60 -2.73 -18.36
N GLU A 112 10.28 -3.57 -19.14
CA GLU A 112 10.58 -3.35 -20.54
C GLU A 112 9.32 -3.37 -21.42
N ASN A 113 8.28 -4.06 -21.00
CA ASN A 113 7.00 -4.19 -21.72
C ASN A 113 6.04 -3.02 -21.46
N CYS A 114 6.37 -2.09 -20.58
CA CYS A 114 5.49 -0.97 -20.19
C CYS A 114 5.14 -0.03 -21.37
N THR A 115 5.87 -0.09 -22.46
CA THR A 115 5.63 0.73 -23.68
C THR A 115 4.57 0.16 -24.62
N GLN A 116 4.06 -1.04 -24.35
CA GLN A 116 3.03 -1.71 -25.16
C GLN A 116 1.65 -1.49 -24.52
N PRO A 117 0.82 -0.57 -25.05
CA PRO A 117 -0.47 -0.29 -24.41
C PRO A 117 -1.52 -1.32 -24.77
N VAL A 118 -2.50 -1.47 -23.88
CA VAL A 118 -3.79 -2.08 -24.18
C VAL A 118 -4.71 -0.99 -24.73
N ILE A 119 -5.24 -1.18 -25.93
CA ILE A 119 -6.16 -0.21 -26.55
C ILE A 119 -7.57 -0.47 -26.03
N LEU A 120 -8.08 0.46 -25.24
CA LEU A 120 -9.42 0.39 -24.69
C LEU A 120 -10.44 1.00 -25.66
N LYS A 121 -11.51 0.25 -25.89
CA LYS A 121 -12.59 0.63 -26.79
C LYS A 121 -13.89 0.81 -26.01
N ASN A 122 -14.62 1.84 -26.34
CA ASN A 122 -15.95 2.05 -25.78
C ASN A 122 -17.01 1.06 -26.33
N ALA A 123 -18.25 1.18 -25.85
CA ALA A 123 -19.36 0.33 -26.26
C ALA A 123 -19.64 0.32 -27.77
N SER A 124 -19.26 1.36 -28.52
CA SER A 124 -19.40 1.42 -29.99
C SER A 124 -18.21 0.82 -30.75
N GLY A 125 -17.20 0.30 -30.03
CA GLY A 125 -15.97 -0.25 -30.61
C GLY A 125 -14.94 0.81 -31.03
N LYS A 126 -15.18 2.11 -30.73
CA LYS A 126 -14.23 3.19 -30.97
C LYS A 126 -13.11 3.13 -29.93
N ALA A 127 -11.86 3.17 -30.39
CA ALA A 127 -10.70 3.30 -29.51
C ALA A 127 -10.71 4.70 -28.87
N GLU A 128 -10.62 4.76 -27.53
CA GLU A 128 -10.67 6.01 -26.76
C GLU A 128 -9.44 6.22 -25.87
N ALA A 129 -8.79 5.13 -25.43
CA ALA A 129 -7.63 5.24 -24.57
C ALA A 129 -6.55 4.18 -24.86
N ALA A 130 -5.31 4.53 -24.52
CA ALA A 130 -4.16 3.63 -24.50
C ALA A 130 -3.72 3.44 -23.05
N LEU A 131 -4.00 2.27 -22.47
CA LEU A 131 -3.64 1.93 -21.10
C LEU A 131 -2.26 1.27 -21.08
N TYR A 132 -1.31 1.95 -20.46
CA TYR A 132 0.05 1.46 -20.21
C TYR A 132 0.10 0.71 -18.88
N LEU A 133 0.82 -0.41 -18.87
CA LEU A 133 0.94 -1.29 -17.71
C LEU A 133 2.38 -1.22 -17.20
N LEU A 134 2.61 -0.51 -16.09
CA LEU A 134 3.91 -0.36 -15.45
C LEU A 134 3.96 -1.16 -14.15
N PRO A 135 4.61 -2.35 -14.13
CA PRO A 135 4.75 -3.15 -12.91
C PRO A 135 5.64 -2.44 -11.88
N PHE A 136 5.73 -3.01 -10.68
CA PHE A 136 6.66 -2.53 -9.66
C PHE A 136 8.09 -2.52 -10.19
N LEU A 137 8.73 -1.37 -10.06
CA LEU A 137 10.08 -1.12 -10.59
C LEU A 137 11.15 -1.70 -9.69
N ARG A 138 11.87 -2.71 -10.17
CA ARG A 138 12.97 -3.33 -9.42
C ARG A 138 14.27 -2.58 -9.66
N SER A 139 15.04 -2.36 -8.59
CA SER A 139 16.35 -1.72 -8.68
C SER A 139 17.24 -2.43 -9.72
N GLY A 140 17.69 -1.69 -10.72
CA GLY A 140 18.56 -2.21 -11.79
C GLY A 140 17.82 -2.82 -12.99
N SER A 141 16.47 -2.76 -13.04
CA SER A 141 15.69 -3.31 -14.15
C SER A 141 15.71 -2.46 -15.42
N LEU A 142 15.98 -1.16 -15.29
CA LEU A 142 16.09 -0.25 -16.43
C LEU A 142 17.47 0.42 -16.49
N THR A 143 17.83 0.83 -17.71
CA THR A 143 19.01 1.64 -18.01
C THR A 143 18.57 2.95 -18.65
N SER A 144 19.29 4.03 -18.32
CA SER A 144 19.18 5.32 -19.02
C SER A 144 19.71 5.24 -20.46
N GLU A 145 19.51 6.30 -21.25
CA GLU A 145 19.97 6.38 -22.65
C GLU A 145 21.48 6.23 -22.81
N ASP A 146 22.26 6.65 -21.83
CA ASP A 146 23.74 6.53 -21.81
C ASP A 146 24.23 5.15 -21.34
N GLY A 147 23.30 4.21 -21.03
CA GLY A 147 23.61 2.86 -20.56
C GLY A 147 23.84 2.73 -19.05
N THR A 148 23.62 3.78 -18.26
CA THR A 148 23.74 3.73 -16.81
C THR A 148 22.58 2.94 -16.19
N VAL A 149 22.89 1.96 -15.34
CA VAL A 149 21.89 1.15 -14.63
C VAL A 149 21.21 1.98 -13.53
N LEU A 150 19.90 2.14 -13.63
CA LEU A 150 19.09 2.92 -12.69
C LEU A 150 18.76 2.09 -11.45
N ARG A 151 18.82 2.72 -10.27
CA ARG A 151 18.62 2.01 -9.00
C ARG A 151 17.56 2.65 -8.10
N SER A 152 17.38 3.97 -8.13
CA SER A 152 16.34 4.62 -7.34
C SER A 152 14.97 4.48 -8.00
N GLN A 153 13.93 4.39 -7.20
CA GLN A 153 12.54 4.33 -7.70
C GLN A 153 12.19 5.57 -8.55
N GLN A 154 12.68 6.74 -8.13
CA GLN A 154 12.47 7.98 -8.86
C GLN A 154 13.07 7.94 -10.27
N ASP A 155 14.33 7.51 -10.41
CA ASP A 155 15.03 7.48 -11.72
C ASP A 155 14.42 6.41 -12.64
N LEU A 156 14.07 5.24 -12.08
CA LEU A 156 13.39 4.17 -12.80
C LEU A 156 12.03 4.63 -13.33
N ALA A 157 11.22 5.27 -12.49
CA ALA A 157 9.92 5.79 -12.88
C ALA A 157 10.04 6.90 -13.94
N GLN A 158 11.00 7.78 -13.78
CA GLN A 158 11.26 8.86 -14.75
C GLN A 158 11.62 8.28 -16.12
N GLU A 159 12.48 7.29 -16.19
CA GLU A 159 12.85 6.61 -17.42
C GLU A 159 11.68 5.84 -18.04
N ALA A 160 10.92 5.08 -17.23
CA ALA A 160 9.74 4.36 -17.70
C ALA A 160 8.70 5.31 -18.30
N VAL A 161 8.37 6.40 -17.61
CA VAL A 161 7.42 7.41 -18.10
C VAL A 161 7.94 8.10 -19.36
N ARG A 162 9.23 8.39 -19.47
CA ARG A 162 9.85 8.93 -20.69
C ARG A 162 9.64 7.98 -21.88
N ARG A 163 9.91 6.69 -21.69
CA ARG A 163 9.70 5.65 -22.72
C ARG A 163 8.23 5.53 -23.12
N ILE A 164 7.32 5.55 -22.14
CA ILE A 164 5.88 5.49 -22.39
C ILE A 164 5.43 6.73 -23.19
N LYS A 165 5.87 7.92 -22.87
CA LYS A 165 5.55 9.16 -23.60
C LYS A 165 5.97 9.05 -25.06
N ALA A 166 7.21 8.62 -25.32
CA ALA A 166 7.72 8.42 -26.68
C ALA A 166 6.92 7.34 -27.45
N ALA A 167 6.57 6.24 -26.79
CA ALA A 167 5.73 5.19 -27.37
C ALA A 167 4.33 5.71 -27.72
N HIS A 168 3.73 6.51 -26.83
CA HIS A 168 2.41 7.11 -27.05
C HIS A 168 2.40 8.07 -28.24
N GLU A 169 3.40 8.94 -28.36
CA GLU A 169 3.56 9.82 -29.51
C GLU A 169 3.69 9.06 -30.84
N ASN A 170 4.44 7.95 -30.84
CA ASN A 170 4.59 7.10 -32.00
C ASN A 170 3.27 6.38 -32.34
N LEU A 171 2.54 5.91 -31.32
CA LEU A 171 1.21 5.30 -31.50
C LEU A 171 0.24 6.28 -32.15
N GLN A 172 0.17 7.53 -31.67
CA GLN A 172 -0.69 8.57 -32.23
C GLN A 172 -0.37 8.92 -33.69
N LYS A 173 0.89 8.73 -34.11
CA LYS A 173 1.33 8.96 -35.51
C LYS A 173 1.14 7.75 -36.41
N SER A 174 0.92 6.55 -35.84
CA SER A 174 0.87 5.29 -36.59
C SER A 174 -0.46 5.09 -37.35
N ASP A 175 -1.57 5.60 -36.80
CA ASP A 175 -2.91 5.45 -37.38
C ASP A 175 -3.77 6.66 -36.97
N GLU A 176 -4.57 7.17 -37.90
CA GLU A 176 -5.51 8.28 -37.65
C GLU A 176 -6.53 7.91 -36.55
N ALA A 177 -6.89 6.62 -36.43
CA ALA A 177 -7.78 6.13 -35.38
C ALA A 177 -7.19 6.29 -33.96
N TYR A 178 -5.85 6.41 -33.84
CA TYR A 178 -5.14 6.50 -32.58
C TYR A 178 -4.68 7.93 -32.22
N LYS A 179 -4.89 8.88 -33.13
CA LYS A 179 -4.41 10.25 -33.00
C LYS A 179 -4.83 10.95 -31.70
N ASN A 180 -6.02 10.65 -31.19
CA ASN A 180 -6.60 11.31 -30.03
C ASN A 180 -6.79 10.35 -28.83
N LEU A 181 -6.05 9.23 -28.76
CA LEU A 181 -6.12 8.31 -27.63
C LEU A 181 -5.66 9.00 -26.36
N ALA A 182 -6.44 8.84 -25.30
CA ALA A 182 -6.05 9.25 -23.95
C ALA A 182 -4.95 8.32 -23.40
N PRO A 183 -3.81 8.83 -22.92
CA PRO A 183 -2.85 8.02 -22.19
C PRO A 183 -3.37 7.71 -20.78
N LEU A 184 -3.54 6.43 -20.46
CA LEU A 184 -3.83 5.95 -19.11
C LEU A 184 -2.65 5.12 -18.60
N LEU A 185 -2.48 5.08 -17.28
CA LEU A 185 -1.44 4.28 -16.64
C LEU A 185 -2.02 3.41 -15.54
N SER A 186 -1.60 2.15 -15.46
CA SER A 186 -1.64 1.35 -14.24
C SER A 186 -0.21 1.21 -13.72
N CYS A 187 0.01 1.49 -12.43
CA CYS A 187 1.35 1.39 -11.81
C CYS A 187 1.25 0.94 -10.34
N HIS A 188 2.37 0.40 -9.82
CA HIS A 188 2.47 -0.01 -8.43
C HIS A 188 3.64 0.74 -7.78
N VAL A 189 3.35 1.85 -7.11
CA VAL A 189 4.35 2.85 -6.71
C VAL A 189 3.98 3.55 -5.39
N PHE A 190 4.98 4.11 -4.70
CA PHE A 190 4.79 5.01 -3.57
C PHE A 190 5.13 6.45 -3.98
N THR A 191 4.16 7.38 -3.90
CA THR A 191 4.34 8.74 -4.41
C THR A 191 4.31 9.81 -3.32
N THR A 192 4.92 10.96 -3.61
CA THR A 192 4.71 12.18 -2.81
C THR A 192 3.22 12.53 -2.73
N GLY A 193 2.82 13.15 -1.61
CA GLY A 193 1.42 13.52 -1.38
C GLY A 193 0.57 12.47 -0.67
N VAL A 194 1.03 11.22 -0.54
CA VAL A 194 0.38 10.19 0.28
C VAL A 194 0.34 10.65 1.75
N ARG A 195 -0.86 10.69 2.33
CA ARG A 195 -1.06 11.21 3.70
C ARG A 195 -1.05 10.12 4.77
N ASP A 196 -1.46 8.91 4.40
CA ASP A 196 -1.57 7.78 5.31
C ASP A 196 -1.32 6.50 4.50
N ALA A 197 -0.14 5.93 4.67
CA ALA A 197 0.28 4.71 3.97
C ALA A 197 -0.13 3.43 4.73
N GLY A 198 -0.67 3.55 5.95
CA GLY A 198 -1.05 2.40 6.77
C GLY A 198 0.17 1.56 7.17
N SER A 199 0.02 0.23 7.08
CA SER A 199 1.07 -0.75 7.39
C SER A 199 2.30 -0.67 6.47
N GLU A 200 2.15 -0.11 5.26
CA GLU A 200 3.22 0.01 4.27
C GLU A 200 4.30 1.04 4.63
N ARG A 201 4.02 1.93 5.59
CA ARG A 201 5.00 2.93 6.08
C ARG A 201 6.31 2.36 6.60
N VAL A 202 6.32 1.11 7.04
CA VAL A 202 7.48 0.49 7.70
C VAL A 202 8.60 0.17 6.71
N PHE A 203 8.28 0.02 5.41
CA PHE A 203 9.24 -0.35 4.37
C PHE A 203 9.68 0.82 3.48
N ALA A 204 8.91 1.91 3.43
CA ALA A 204 9.22 3.07 2.61
C ALA A 204 10.21 4.00 3.33
N GLY A 205 11.49 3.69 3.26
CA GLY A 205 12.52 4.70 3.41
C GLY A 205 12.40 5.72 2.26
N ASN A 206 12.95 6.94 2.41
CA ASN A 206 12.95 7.99 1.37
C ASN A 206 13.43 7.53 -0.03
N ALA A 207 14.06 6.35 -0.13
CA ALA A 207 14.58 5.77 -1.36
C ALA A 207 13.50 5.24 -2.34
N GLU A 208 12.27 5.01 -1.86
CA GLU A 208 11.15 4.48 -2.68
C GLU A 208 10.15 5.55 -3.12
N LEU A 209 10.30 6.79 -2.63
CA LEU A 209 9.36 7.86 -2.90
C LEU A 209 9.55 8.44 -4.30
N ILE A 210 8.46 8.49 -5.07
CA ILE A 210 8.42 9.04 -6.43
C ILE A 210 7.64 10.35 -6.41
N ASP A 211 8.12 11.37 -7.12
CA ASP A 211 7.39 12.62 -7.31
C ASP A 211 6.10 12.37 -8.12
N SER A 212 4.95 12.65 -7.52
CA SER A 212 3.64 12.43 -8.14
C SER A 212 3.42 13.25 -9.42
N SER A 213 4.10 14.40 -9.59
CA SER A 213 4.01 15.22 -10.78
C SER A 213 4.49 14.52 -12.05
N LEU A 214 5.30 13.46 -11.90
CA LEU A 214 5.76 12.63 -13.00
C LEU A 214 4.58 12.02 -13.80
N PHE A 215 3.45 11.77 -13.12
CA PHE A 215 2.27 11.12 -13.67
C PHE A 215 1.23 12.08 -14.26
N ASP A 216 1.46 13.40 -14.24
CA ASP A 216 0.52 14.42 -14.75
C ASP A 216 0.27 14.33 -16.27
N PHE A 217 1.13 13.64 -16.98
CA PHE A 217 0.94 13.33 -18.40
C PHE A 217 -0.31 12.46 -18.66
N PHE A 218 -0.62 11.55 -17.74
CA PHE A 218 -1.71 10.59 -17.93
C PHE A 218 -3.05 11.22 -17.58
N ALA A 219 -4.08 10.90 -18.37
CA ALA A 219 -5.46 11.33 -18.10
C ALA A 219 -6.03 10.65 -16.84
N TYR A 220 -5.55 9.45 -16.54
CA TYR A 220 -5.82 8.74 -15.29
C TYR A 220 -4.66 7.81 -14.96
N THR A 221 -4.26 7.78 -13.70
CA THR A 221 -3.28 6.83 -13.18
C THR A 221 -3.94 5.95 -12.12
N ALA A 222 -4.06 4.66 -12.43
CA ALA A 222 -4.52 3.61 -11.53
C ALA A 222 -3.33 3.09 -10.72
N ALA A 223 -3.17 3.55 -9.48
CA ALA A 223 -2.05 3.20 -8.62
C ALA A 223 -2.44 2.13 -7.58
N GLY A 224 -1.55 1.16 -7.36
CA GLY A 224 -1.53 0.22 -6.23
C GLY A 224 -0.37 0.51 -5.28
N HIS A 225 -0.19 -0.33 -4.26
CA HIS A 225 0.80 -0.27 -3.18
C HIS A 225 0.26 0.35 -1.87
N ILE A 226 -0.62 1.31 -1.94
CA ILE A 226 -1.15 1.98 -0.73
C ILE A 226 -2.53 1.43 -0.41
N HIS A 227 -2.67 0.79 0.75
CA HIS A 227 -3.89 0.10 1.17
C HIS A 227 -5.08 1.02 1.51
N LYS A 228 -4.88 2.33 1.51
CA LYS A 228 -5.93 3.32 1.73
C LYS A 228 -6.29 4.01 0.42
N MET A 229 -7.59 3.98 0.07
CA MET A 229 -8.10 4.75 -1.04
C MET A 229 -7.76 6.23 -0.85
N GLN A 230 -7.09 6.83 -1.84
CA GLN A 230 -6.81 8.26 -1.85
C GLN A 230 -6.50 8.79 -3.25
N LYS A 231 -6.82 10.06 -3.43
CA LYS A 231 -6.49 10.82 -4.63
C LYS A 231 -5.24 11.66 -4.37
N ILE A 232 -4.28 11.61 -5.30
CA ILE A 232 -3.07 12.44 -5.28
C ILE A 232 -3.08 13.34 -6.51
N GLY A 233 -2.96 14.64 -6.30
CA GLY A 233 -3.11 15.60 -7.38
C GLY A 233 -4.50 15.52 -8.02
N GLU A 234 -4.57 15.60 -9.36
CA GLU A 234 -5.84 15.62 -10.08
C GLU A 234 -6.24 14.26 -10.66
N ARG A 235 -5.28 13.37 -10.96
CA ARG A 235 -5.49 12.21 -11.85
C ARG A 235 -4.92 10.89 -11.36
N LEU A 236 -4.14 10.89 -10.27
CA LEU A 236 -3.60 9.69 -9.67
C LEU A 236 -4.48 9.23 -8.52
N TYR A 237 -4.92 7.98 -8.56
CA TYR A 237 -5.77 7.37 -7.56
C TYR A 237 -5.23 6.03 -7.11
N TYR A 238 -5.07 5.88 -5.80
CA TYR A 238 -4.92 4.59 -5.16
C TYR A 238 -6.29 4.02 -4.87
N SER A 239 -6.60 2.81 -5.35
CA SER A 239 -7.84 2.13 -5.00
C SER A 239 -7.88 1.73 -3.53
N GLY A 240 -6.71 1.52 -2.97
CA GLY A 240 -6.55 0.83 -1.71
C GLY A 240 -6.74 -0.69 -1.84
N SER A 241 -6.38 -1.42 -0.79
CA SER A 241 -6.70 -2.83 -0.71
C SER A 241 -8.21 -3.05 -0.52
N PRO A 242 -8.83 -4.05 -1.14
CA PRO A 242 -10.27 -4.30 -1.01
C PRO A 242 -10.67 -4.94 0.33
N LEU A 243 -9.70 -5.44 1.08
CA LEU A 243 -9.87 -5.96 2.44
C LEU A 243 -8.92 -5.24 3.42
N ALA A 244 -9.28 -5.23 4.70
CA ALA A 244 -8.38 -4.75 5.75
C ALA A 244 -7.36 -5.84 6.10
N TYR A 245 -6.07 -5.52 6.04
CA TYR A 245 -4.97 -6.43 6.29
C TYR A 245 -4.19 -6.12 7.56
N SER A 246 -4.59 -5.09 8.27
CA SER A 246 -4.04 -4.72 9.57
C SER A 246 -5.11 -4.10 10.46
N PHE A 247 -4.87 -4.08 11.79
CA PHE A 247 -5.75 -3.35 12.70
C PHE A 247 -5.68 -1.83 12.51
N ASP A 248 -4.68 -1.29 11.84
CA ASP A 248 -4.64 0.14 11.50
C ASP A 248 -5.64 0.51 10.41
N GLU A 249 -6.15 -0.50 9.72
CA GLU A 249 -7.20 -0.38 8.72
C GLU A 249 -8.61 -0.66 9.28
N ALA A 250 -8.71 -1.01 10.57
CA ALA A 250 -9.99 -1.29 11.22
C ALA A 250 -10.95 -0.10 11.12
N GLY A 251 -12.20 -0.36 10.73
CA GLY A 251 -13.24 0.65 10.57
C GLY A 251 -13.08 1.58 9.36
N LYS A 252 -12.04 1.39 8.53
CA LYS A 252 -11.90 2.14 7.28
C LYS A 252 -12.70 1.45 6.17
N GLU A 253 -13.43 2.25 5.39
CA GLU A 253 -14.15 1.74 4.23
C GLU A 253 -13.18 1.25 3.16
N LYS A 254 -13.48 0.08 2.61
CA LYS A 254 -12.77 -0.54 1.50
C LYS A 254 -13.65 -0.45 0.25
N CYS A 255 -13.04 -0.22 -0.91
CA CYS A 255 -13.79 0.01 -2.14
C CYS A 255 -13.04 -0.50 -3.37
N PHE A 256 -13.81 -0.71 -4.45
CA PHE A 256 -13.33 -0.64 -5.81
C PHE A 256 -13.56 0.78 -6.35
N LEU A 257 -12.85 1.18 -7.40
CA LEU A 257 -13.06 2.47 -8.06
C LEU A 257 -13.69 2.26 -9.43
N LYS A 258 -14.88 2.83 -9.62
CA LYS A 258 -15.47 2.99 -10.94
C LYS A 258 -14.97 4.30 -11.52
N VAL A 259 -14.34 4.22 -12.69
CA VAL A 259 -13.72 5.36 -13.38
C VAL A 259 -14.43 5.55 -14.71
N GLU A 260 -15.03 6.71 -14.90
CA GLU A 260 -15.80 7.06 -16.09
C GLU A 260 -15.15 8.24 -16.79
N PHE A 261 -14.88 8.06 -18.09
CA PHE A 261 -14.42 9.13 -18.97
C PHE A 261 -15.56 9.53 -19.88
N ASP A 262 -15.98 10.78 -19.79
CA ASP A 262 -16.96 11.36 -20.68
C ASP A 262 -16.29 12.38 -21.58
N GLY A 263 -16.17 12.04 -22.86
CA GLY A 263 -15.81 12.99 -23.84
C GLY A 263 -14.55 12.72 -24.66
N GLU A 264 -14.53 13.40 -25.78
CA GLU A 264 -13.38 13.56 -26.64
C GLU A 264 -12.32 14.36 -25.84
N LEU A 265 -11.20 13.75 -25.54
CA LEU A 265 -10.00 14.49 -25.10
C LEU A 265 -9.51 15.31 -26.31
N SER A 266 -10.35 16.28 -26.72
CA SER A 266 -10.05 17.22 -27.78
C SER A 266 -9.03 18.22 -27.24
N GLY A 267 -7.79 18.12 -27.71
CA GLY A 267 -6.82 19.19 -27.55
C GLY A 267 -5.46 18.88 -27.00
N ALA A 268 -4.97 17.65 -27.05
CA ALA A 268 -3.55 17.40 -26.89
C ALA A 268 -2.79 17.96 -28.10
N GLN A 269 -2.51 19.26 -28.11
CA GLN A 269 -1.43 19.81 -28.94
C GLN A 269 -0.12 19.27 -28.39
N SER A 270 0.76 18.83 -29.28
CA SER A 270 2.07 18.23 -29.03
C SER A 270 2.78 18.88 -27.82
N GLY A 271 2.94 18.11 -26.72
CA GLY A 271 3.79 18.46 -25.59
C GLY A 271 3.13 19.06 -24.36
N GLN A 272 1.80 19.31 -24.35
CA GLN A 272 1.07 19.68 -23.13
C GLN A 272 -0.05 18.70 -22.83
N PRO A 273 -0.25 18.29 -21.54
CA PRO A 273 -1.41 17.51 -21.17
C PRO A 273 -2.68 18.29 -21.52
N ALA A 274 -3.72 17.58 -21.97
CA ALA A 274 -5.03 18.17 -22.21
C ALA A 274 -5.55 18.80 -20.92
N LEU A 275 -5.34 20.12 -20.75
CA LEU A 275 -5.61 20.89 -19.54
C LEU A 275 -7.10 21.02 -19.21
N ASP A 276 -8.00 20.68 -20.14
CA ASP A 276 -9.46 20.85 -19.99
C ASP A 276 -10.23 19.54 -19.74
N ALA A 277 -9.53 18.41 -19.56
CA ALA A 277 -10.18 17.12 -19.25
C ALA A 277 -10.70 17.01 -17.78
N ARG A 278 -10.75 18.09 -17.02
CA ARG A 278 -11.25 18.09 -15.64
C ARG A 278 -12.72 17.72 -15.53
N ASP A 279 -13.51 18.05 -16.55
CA ASP A 279 -14.96 17.76 -16.58
C ASP A 279 -15.27 16.36 -17.16
N ALA A 280 -14.25 15.64 -17.67
CA ALA A 280 -14.41 14.38 -18.35
C ALA A 280 -14.12 13.14 -17.49
N LEU A 281 -13.53 13.29 -16.28
CA LEU A 281 -13.15 12.19 -15.40
C LEU A 281 -14.02 12.17 -14.15
N THR A 282 -14.83 11.13 -13.99
CA THR A 282 -15.56 10.85 -12.76
C THR A 282 -15.02 9.57 -12.11
N VAL A 283 -14.67 9.65 -10.84
CA VAL A 283 -14.21 8.49 -10.06
C VAL A 283 -15.14 8.28 -8.87
N THR A 284 -15.80 7.13 -8.84
CA THR A 284 -16.76 6.75 -7.81
C THR A 284 -16.22 5.58 -6.99
N ALA A 285 -16.14 5.75 -5.67
CA ALA A 285 -15.81 4.67 -4.76
C ALA A 285 -17.02 3.74 -4.57
N LEU A 286 -16.84 2.46 -4.86
CA LEU A 286 -17.84 1.41 -4.72
C LEU A 286 -17.51 0.58 -3.48
N PRO A 287 -18.25 0.70 -2.37
CA PRO A 287 -17.93 0.01 -1.13
C PRO A 287 -17.91 -1.51 -1.28
N VAL A 288 -16.86 -2.14 -0.76
CA VAL A 288 -16.71 -3.60 -0.71
C VAL A 288 -17.22 -4.10 0.64
N LYS A 289 -18.08 -5.11 0.60
CA LYS A 289 -18.50 -5.82 1.80
C LYS A 289 -17.48 -6.89 2.15
N SER A 290 -17.02 -6.88 3.39
CA SER A 290 -16.17 -7.95 3.93
C SER A 290 -17.02 -9.09 4.46
N LEU A 291 -16.57 -10.34 4.30
CA LEU A 291 -17.15 -11.50 4.94
C LEU A 291 -17.03 -11.37 6.48
N ARG A 292 -15.81 -10.99 6.94
CA ARG A 292 -15.48 -10.67 8.33
C ARG A 292 -14.84 -9.31 8.39
N ARG A 293 -15.23 -8.48 9.33
CA ARG A 293 -14.63 -7.16 9.54
C ARG A 293 -13.40 -7.29 10.40
N VAL A 294 -12.47 -6.36 10.26
CA VAL A 294 -11.38 -6.13 11.21
C VAL A 294 -11.80 -5.03 12.15
N VAL A 295 -11.89 -5.32 13.44
CA VAL A 295 -12.44 -4.40 14.45
C VAL A 295 -11.53 -4.26 15.66
N LYS A 296 -11.44 -3.04 16.19
CA LYS A 296 -10.84 -2.74 17.48
C LYS A 296 -11.95 -2.44 18.46
N ILE A 297 -11.98 -3.14 19.58
CA ILE A 297 -12.92 -2.88 20.67
C ILE A 297 -12.16 -2.56 21.96
N SER A 298 -12.71 -1.65 22.76
CA SER A 298 -12.12 -1.27 24.03
C SER A 298 -13.19 -1.14 25.10
N GLY A 299 -12.87 -1.53 26.33
CA GLY A 299 -13.78 -1.43 27.45
C GLY A 299 -13.24 -2.09 28.71
N ASN A 300 -14.06 -2.14 29.75
CA ASN A 300 -13.76 -2.91 30.95
C ASN A 300 -13.76 -4.42 30.60
N PHE A 301 -12.85 -5.18 31.19
CA PHE A 301 -12.66 -6.59 30.87
C PHE A 301 -13.91 -7.44 31.05
N GLU A 302 -14.63 -7.27 32.17
CA GLU A 302 -15.88 -8.01 32.44
C GLU A 302 -17.01 -7.59 31.48
N GLU A 303 -17.05 -6.32 31.06
CA GLU A 303 -18.01 -5.84 30.05
C GLU A 303 -17.70 -6.45 28.68
N LEU A 304 -16.43 -6.47 28.26
CA LEU A 304 -16.00 -7.12 27.01
C LEU A 304 -16.40 -8.60 26.99
N CYS A 305 -16.28 -9.30 28.13
CA CYS A 305 -16.66 -10.71 28.24
C CYS A 305 -18.19 -10.93 28.23
N ARG A 306 -18.98 -10.08 28.90
CA ARG A 306 -20.39 -10.37 29.27
C ARG A 306 -21.43 -9.50 28.59
N SER A 307 -21.10 -8.24 28.24
CA SER A 307 -22.08 -7.31 27.67
C SER A 307 -22.58 -7.78 26.31
N GLY A 308 -23.89 -7.76 26.09
CA GLY A 308 -24.53 -8.05 24.80
C GLY A 308 -24.14 -7.06 23.68
N GLU A 309 -23.64 -5.87 24.03
CA GLU A 309 -23.25 -4.83 23.10
C GLU A 309 -22.18 -5.30 22.11
N TYR A 310 -21.22 -6.09 22.58
CA TYR A 310 -20.11 -6.59 21.75
C TYR A 310 -20.44 -7.88 21.00
N ALA A 311 -21.65 -8.48 21.17
CA ALA A 311 -22.03 -9.72 20.51
C ALA A 311 -22.02 -9.63 18.97
N GLN A 312 -22.24 -8.45 18.42
CA GLN A 312 -22.19 -8.18 16.98
C GLN A 312 -20.83 -8.42 16.33
N TYR A 313 -19.73 -8.51 17.12
CA TYR A 313 -18.36 -8.72 16.65
C TYR A 313 -17.89 -10.18 16.82
N ALA A 314 -18.77 -11.09 17.20
CA ALA A 314 -18.40 -12.49 17.49
C ALA A 314 -17.79 -13.23 16.28
N ASN A 315 -18.15 -12.82 15.06
CA ASN A 315 -17.64 -13.42 13.83
C ASN A 315 -16.56 -12.55 13.13
N ASP A 316 -16.14 -11.45 13.74
CA ASP A 316 -15.16 -10.54 13.16
C ASP A 316 -13.74 -10.83 13.69
N TYR A 317 -12.72 -10.38 12.98
CA TYR A 317 -11.33 -10.37 13.46
C TYR A 317 -11.16 -9.25 14.49
N VAL A 318 -10.91 -9.62 15.74
CA VAL A 318 -11.02 -8.70 16.88
C VAL A 318 -9.65 -8.43 17.51
N GLU A 319 -9.34 -7.15 17.70
CA GLU A 319 -8.36 -6.67 18.67
C GLU A 319 -9.09 -6.10 19.88
N CYS A 320 -8.89 -6.69 21.06
CA CYS A 320 -9.45 -6.22 22.33
C CYS A 320 -8.42 -5.41 23.11
N THR A 321 -8.79 -4.20 23.53
CA THR A 321 -8.02 -3.41 24.50
C THR A 321 -8.83 -3.25 25.76
N TYR A 322 -8.43 -3.90 26.87
CA TYR A 322 -9.13 -3.70 28.14
C TYR A 322 -8.46 -2.59 28.96
N THR A 323 -9.31 -1.83 29.70
CA THR A 323 -8.93 -0.60 30.40
C THR A 323 -8.64 -0.82 31.87
N ASP A 324 -8.80 -2.04 32.37
CA ASP A 324 -8.58 -2.38 33.76
C ASP A 324 -7.11 -2.18 34.15
N PRO A 325 -6.83 -1.63 35.36
CA PRO A 325 -5.47 -1.40 35.83
C PRO A 325 -4.74 -2.69 36.21
N VAL A 326 -5.47 -3.78 36.45
CA VAL A 326 -4.94 -5.08 36.86
C VAL A 326 -5.01 -6.06 35.71
N ILE A 327 -3.97 -6.86 35.52
CA ILE A 327 -3.94 -7.91 34.51
C ILE A 327 -5.06 -8.92 34.80
N ALA A 328 -5.94 -9.12 33.81
CA ALA A 328 -7.01 -10.08 33.92
C ALA A 328 -6.47 -11.51 33.77
N GLU A 329 -6.80 -12.36 34.72
CA GLU A 329 -6.39 -13.76 34.68
C GLU A 329 -7.08 -14.48 33.51
N ASN A 330 -6.28 -15.25 32.73
CA ASN A 330 -6.76 -15.98 31.56
C ASN A 330 -7.51 -15.12 30.52
N ALA A 331 -7.10 -13.85 30.36
CA ALA A 331 -7.81 -12.87 29.53
C ALA A 331 -8.10 -13.37 28.12
N VAL A 332 -7.10 -13.93 27.43
CA VAL A 332 -7.26 -14.45 26.06
C VAL A 332 -8.27 -15.57 25.99
N VAL A 333 -8.26 -16.51 26.93
CA VAL A 333 -9.18 -17.67 26.95
C VAL A 333 -10.62 -17.19 27.15
N ARG A 334 -10.85 -16.32 28.13
CA ARG A 334 -12.18 -15.80 28.45
C ARG A 334 -12.76 -14.94 27.31
N LEU A 335 -11.94 -14.13 26.66
CA LEU A 335 -12.38 -13.32 25.53
C LEU A 335 -12.63 -14.18 24.30
N ARG A 336 -11.88 -15.26 24.06
CA ARG A 336 -12.09 -16.20 22.95
C ARG A 336 -13.41 -16.97 23.04
N GLU A 337 -13.98 -17.15 24.23
CA GLU A 337 -15.31 -17.73 24.38
C GLU A 337 -16.39 -16.89 23.65
N LYS A 338 -16.20 -15.57 23.60
CA LYS A 338 -17.12 -14.64 22.94
C LYS A 338 -16.66 -14.23 21.55
N PHE A 339 -15.35 -14.10 21.35
CA PHE A 339 -14.72 -13.71 20.09
C PHE A 339 -13.79 -14.82 19.60
N PRO A 340 -14.31 -15.86 18.92
CA PRO A 340 -13.50 -16.98 18.44
C PRO A 340 -12.33 -16.56 17.56
N LEU A 341 -12.48 -15.42 16.83
CA LEU A 341 -11.45 -14.82 15.98
C LEU A 341 -10.73 -13.64 16.67
N LEU A 342 -10.50 -13.78 17.98
CA LEU A 342 -9.68 -12.83 18.74
C LEU A 342 -8.21 -12.99 18.34
N LEU A 343 -7.64 -11.96 17.72
CA LEU A 343 -6.27 -11.96 17.19
C LEU A 343 -5.27 -11.28 18.13
N SER A 344 -5.72 -10.25 18.85
CA SER A 344 -4.86 -9.43 19.71
C SER A 344 -5.58 -9.01 20.97
N VAL A 345 -4.87 -9.07 22.09
CA VAL A 345 -5.34 -8.56 23.39
C VAL A 345 -4.30 -7.58 23.93
N LYS A 346 -4.75 -6.38 24.23
CA LYS A 346 -3.92 -5.30 24.79
C LYS A 346 -4.50 -4.85 26.15
N GLN A 347 -3.63 -4.35 27.01
CA GLN A 347 -4.02 -3.70 28.25
C GLN A 347 -3.57 -2.24 28.21
N ASN A 348 -4.49 -1.30 28.32
CA ASN A 348 -4.21 0.13 28.15
C ASN A 348 -3.13 0.65 29.10
N ALA A 349 -3.16 0.21 30.36
CA ALA A 349 -2.17 0.62 31.37
C ALA A 349 -0.75 0.13 31.04
N PHE A 350 -0.63 -1.07 30.44
CA PHE A 350 0.66 -1.64 30.07
C PHE A 350 1.21 -1.00 28.80
N ASP A 351 0.36 -0.77 27.83
CA ASP A 351 0.74 -0.14 26.54
C ASP A 351 1.19 1.31 26.76
N ALA A 352 0.53 2.07 27.65
CA ALA A 352 0.96 3.41 28.02
C ALA A 352 2.37 3.41 28.65
N ALA A 353 2.62 2.51 29.60
CA ALA A 353 3.93 2.38 30.24
C ALA A 353 5.03 1.91 29.26
N GLN A 354 4.68 1.05 28.29
CA GLN A 354 5.62 0.58 27.27
C GLN A 354 5.90 1.67 26.22
N THR A 355 4.90 2.47 25.87
CA THR A 355 5.06 3.61 24.95
C THR A 355 5.94 4.69 25.59
N GLU A 356 5.76 4.99 26.88
CA GLU A 356 6.64 5.90 27.62
C GLU A 356 8.07 5.36 27.69
N ARG A 357 8.24 4.07 27.98
CA ARG A 357 9.57 3.43 28.00
C ARG A 357 10.24 3.46 26.62
N SER A 358 9.49 3.21 25.53
CA SER A 358 10.02 3.27 24.18
C SER A 358 10.38 4.69 23.75
N ALA A 359 9.54 5.67 24.05
CA ALA A 359 9.82 7.09 23.79
C ALA A 359 11.04 7.58 24.56
N ASN A 360 11.18 7.16 25.83
CA ASN A 360 12.34 7.47 26.66
C ASN A 360 13.61 6.76 26.14
N ALA A 361 13.50 5.50 25.67
CA ALA A 361 14.62 4.78 25.07
C ALA A 361 15.09 5.43 23.75
N GLU A 362 14.16 5.88 22.91
CA GLU A 362 14.49 6.58 21.66
C GLU A 362 15.09 7.96 21.92
N LYS A 363 14.55 8.70 22.90
CA LYS A 363 15.13 9.95 23.37
C LYS A 363 16.54 9.74 23.94
N LYS A 364 16.74 8.66 24.70
CA LYS A 364 18.03 8.27 25.24
C LYS A 364 19.03 7.89 24.13
N LYS A 365 18.58 7.16 23.10
CA LYS A 365 19.39 6.81 21.94
C LYS A 365 19.86 8.08 21.19
N ARG A 366 18.96 9.04 20.93
CA ARG A 366 19.29 10.32 20.29
C ARG A 366 20.28 11.16 21.10
N LEU A 367 20.14 11.14 22.44
CA LEU A 367 21.08 11.80 23.35
C LEU A 367 22.46 11.14 23.32
N LEU A 368 22.53 9.81 23.24
CA LEU A 368 23.79 9.04 23.16
C LEU A 368 24.48 9.20 21.79
N GLU A 369 23.70 9.29 20.72
CA GLU A 369 24.20 9.54 19.36
C GLU A 369 24.61 11.02 19.14
N ASN A 370 24.40 11.85 20.18
CA ASN A 370 24.76 13.28 20.21
C ASN A 370 24.27 14.09 18.99
N GLU A 371 23.12 13.68 18.39
CA GLU A 371 22.51 14.39 17.26
C GLU A 371 22.12 15.84 17.57
N SER A 372 22.01 16.18 18.85
CA SER A 372 21.67 17.52 19.33
C SER A 372 22.88 18.43 19.60
N GLY A 373 24.12 17.90 19.52
CA GLY A 373 25.33 18.66 19.84
C GLY A 373 25.43 19.15 21.29
N LEU A 374 24.70 18.50 22.20
CA LEU A 374 24.67 18.90 23.62
C LEU A 374 25.99 18.55 24.33
N PRO A 375 26.41 19.36 25.32
CA PRO A 375 27.56 19.03 26.17
C PRO A 375 27.39 17.70 26.90
N LEU A 376 28.44 16.89 27.00
CA LEU A 376 28.44 15.56 27.61
C LEU A 376 27.82 15.58 29.03
N LYS A 377 28.03 16.68 29.77
CA LYS A 377 27.47 16.91 31.11
C LYS A 377 25.93 16.92 31.09
N GLU A 378 25.31 17.55 30.12
CA GLU A 378 23.85 17.63 29.98
C GLU A 378 23.24 16.28 29.58
N ILE A 379 23.95 15.51 28.77
CA ILE A 379 23.59 14.14 28.38
C ILE A 379 23.59 13.23 29.61
N LEU A 380 24.62 13.31 30.46
CA LEU A 380 24.73 12.55 31.69
C LEU A 380 23.63 12.94 32.70
N GLN A 381 23.37 14.23 32.88
CA GLN A 381 22.30 14.72 33.74
C GLN A 381 20.93 14.21 33.33
N ALA A 382 20.61 14.24 32.02
CA ALA A 382 19.37 13.69 31.48
C ALA A 382 19.26 12.18 31.72
N PHE A 383 20.36 11.44 31.57
CA PHE A 383 20.42 10.00 31.81
C PHE A 383 20.19 9.64 33.30
N LEU A 384 20.81 10.35 34.21
CA LEU A 384 20.69 10.10 35.66
C LEU A 384 19.30 10.47 36.16
N ALA A 385 18.71 11.56 35.69
CA ALA A 385 17.33 11.95 36.00
C ALA A 385 16.31 10.88 35.54
N ASP A 386 16.51 10.32 34.32
CA ASP A 386 15.66 9.25 33.78
C ASP A 386 15.83 7.91 34.55
N SER A 387 17.00 7.70 35.15
CA SER A 387 17.28 6.53 36.00
C SER A 387 16.75 6.65 37.44
N GLY A 388 15.99 7.72 37.72
CA GLY A 388 15.41 7.97 39.06
C GLY A 388 16.42 8.48 40.08
N VAL A 389 17.61 8.85 39.65
CA VAL A 389 18.62 9.49 40.50
C VAL A 389 18.36 10.99 40.49
N THR A 390 17.64 11.47 41.49
CA THR A 390 17.35 12.91 41.63
C THR A 390 18.46 13.62 42.38
N SER A 391 18.71 14.87 42.05
CA SER A 391 19.71 15.74 42.68
C SER A 391 19.38 16.14 44.14
N GLU A 392 18.40 15.52 44.77
CA GLU A 392 17.96 15.82 46.13
C GLU A 392 18.79 15.14 47.25
N GLY A 393 19.88 14.44 46.91
CA GLY A 393 20.81 13.87 47.87
C GLY A 393 22.23 14.33 47.59
N ASP A 394 22.82 15.01 48.55
CA ASP A 394 24.20 15.50 48.67
C ASP A 394 24.88 15.92 47.36
N ASP A 395 24.89 17.21 47.04
CA ASP A 395 25.47 17.85 45.87
C ASP A 395 26.92 17.38 45.55
N ALA A 396 27.66 16.91 46.55
CA ALA A 396 29.03 16.45 46.41
C ALA A 396 29.15 15.08 45.73
N ASP A 397 28.24 14.14 45.97
CA ASP A 397 28.25 12.82 45.36
C ASP A 397 27.80 12.90 43.87
N TRP A 398 26.83 13.76 43.55
CA TRP A 398 26.41 14.04 42.19
C TRP A 398 27.54 14.64 41.36
N GLN A 399 28.21 15.67 41.89
CA GLN A 399 29.31 16.32 41.16
C GLN A 399 30.48 15.36 40.95
N SER A 400 30.79 14.52 41.97
CA SER A 400 31.84 13.50 41.88
C SER A 400 31.53 12.43 40.81
N ALA A 401 30.28 12.01 40.65
CA ALA A 401 29.84 11.07 39.60
C ALA A 401 29.97 11.68 38.20
N VAL A 402 29.60 12.94 38.02
CA VAL A 402 29.74 13.67 36.76
C VAL A 402 31.19 13.85 36.36
N ASP A 403 32.06 14.25 37.34
CA ASP A 403 33.47 14.48 37.07
C ASP A 403 34.20 13.16 36.74
N LEU A 404 33.83 12.05 37.40
CA LEU A 404 34.36 10.72 37.10
C LEU A 404 33.99 10.26 35.67
N PHE A 405 32.74 10.49 35.28
CA PHE A 405 32.28 10.12 33.94
C PHE A 405 32.99 10.91 32.85
N ILE A 406 33.16 12.23 33.04
CA ILE A 406 33.89 13.09 32.07
C ILE A 406 35.36 12.65 31.97
N LYS A 407 35.96 12.23 33.07
CA LYS A 407 37.35 11.73 33.09
C LYS A 407 37.50 10.43 32.30
N ILE A 408 36.55 9.47 32.49
CA ILE A 408 36.54 8.19 31.77
C ILE A 408 36.36 8.41 30.24
N ASP A 409 35.45 9.29 29.81
CA ASP A 409 35.25 9.61 28.38
C ASP A 409 36.50 10.27 27.78
N GLY A 410 37.18 11.12 28.54
CA GLY A 410 38.45 11.73 28.13
C GLY A 410 39.57 10.71 27.93
N GLU A 411 39.67 9.70 28.83
CA GLU A 411 40.68 8.62 28.76
C GLU A 411 40.36 7.65 27.59
N ALA A 412 39.08 7.33 27.34
CA ALA A 412 38.67 6.48 26.21
C ALA A 412 38.99 7.08 24.85
N LYS A 413 38.86 8.41 24.70
CA LYS A 413 39.19 9.11 23.45
C LYS A 413 40.68 9.18 23.15
N ILE A 414 41.52 9.05 24.16
CA ILE A 414 43.00 9.02 24.00
C ILE A 414 43.44 7.65 23.49
N ASP A 415 42.79 6.57 23.90
CA ASP A 415 43.10 5.21 23.46
C ASP A 415 42.66 4.94 22.01
N GLU A 416 41.63 5.62 21.49
CA GLU A 416 41.20 5.50 20.08
C GLU A 416 42.11 6.26 19.09
N THR A 417 42.98 7.14 19.57
CA THR A 417 43.88 7.96 18.74
C THR A 417 45.35 7.51 18.81
N ALA A 418 45.69 6.46 19.54
CA ALA A 418 46.99 5.84 19.66
C ALA A 418 47.06 4.51 18.89
#